data_9d67811ff59b43d2217ebf6786d50091
#
_entry.id   9d67811ff59b43d2217ebf6786d50091
#
_cell.length_a   1.000
_cell.length_b   1.000
_cell.length_c   1.000
_cell.angle_alpha   90.00
_cell.angle_beta   90.00
_cell.angle_gamma   90.00
#
_symmetry.space_group_name_H-M   'P 1'
#
loop_
_entity.id
_entity.type
_entity.pdbx_description
1 polymer ?
#
loop_
_entity_poly.entity_id
_entity_poly.type
_entity_poly.pdbx_seq_one_letter_code
_entity_poly.pdbx_strand_id
1 'polypeptide(L)'
;MGLHITQRRDLDAFYLTCERYFIFELLIFAGGMLGAYTYNLRGGVFCNAQTANVVLMSLEFGKGEFRHGLYYLIPITAYLMGAVVSEVLPSKVRKLRFLRWDTYLLAFEIVVIFVLGFVPLDIHFQQAVQVIINFLASMQYNTFRQAEGVPMATTFVTNHIRQTGIWLVEYLKKRDTAAGRRCFRHIRMVAIFFAGGIILTALCGILHEKVIWLVLLPFVISFCILARADLKSEHEMLERKPRGH
;
A
#
# COMPACT_ATOMS: atom_id res chain seq x y z
N MET A 1 -35.11 0.31 -14.19
CA MET A 1 -33.73 0.18 -14.72
C MET A 1 -33.01 1.53 -14.84
N GLY A 2 -33.68 2.65 -15.13
CA GLY A 2 -33.05 3.99 -15.25
C GLY A 2 -32.57 4.64 -13.96
N LEU A 3 -33.25 4.46 -12.85
CA LEU A 3 -32.87 5.06 -11.53
C LEU A 3 -31.54 4.52 -10.96
N HIS A 4 -31.19 3.27 -11.21
CA HIS A 4 -29.91 2.71 -10.77
C HIS A 4 -28.68 3.24 -11.54
N ILE A 5 -28.88 3.67 -12.79
CA ILE A 5 -27.78 4.18 -13.64
C ILE A 5 -27.49 5.64 -13.29
N THR A 6 -28.51 6.46 -13.01
CA THR A 6 -28.35 7.85 -12.61
C THR A 6 -27.69 7.95 -11.23
N GLN A 7 -28.14 7.14 -10.27
CA GLN A 7 -27.56 7.09 -8.92
C GLN A 7 -26.11 6.60 -8.91
N ARG A 8 -25.72 5.73 -9.83
CA ARG A 8 -24.33 5.31 -10.03
C ARG A 8 -23.47 6.44 -10.61
N ARG A 9 -23.97 7.20 -11.60
CA ARG A 9 -23.26 8.36 -12.16
C ARG A 9 -23.03 9.46 -11.13
N ASP A 10 -24.00 9.73 -10.27
CA ASP A 10 -23.87 10.74 -9.20
C ASP A 10 -22.90 10.30 -8.09
N LEU A 11 -22.84 8.99 -7.78
CA LEU A 11 -21.82 8.42 -6.89
C LEU A 11 -20.42 8.44 -7.53
N ASP A 12 -20.34 8.21 -8.84
CA ASP A 12 -19.09 8.25 -9.59
C ASP A 12 -18.50 9.67 -9.66
N ALA A 13 -19.33 10.72 -9.70
CA ALA A 13 -18.89 12.11 -9.61
C ALA A 13 -18.43 12.53 -8.20
N PHE A 14 -18.57 11.67 -7.18
CA PHE A 14 -18.31 12.00 -5.79
C PHE A 14 -16.94 11.52 -5.28
N TYR A 15 -16.31 10.50 -5.89
CA TYR A 15 -15.01 9.96 -5.51
C TYR A 15 -13.96 10.23 -6.58
N LEU A 16 -12.76 10.63 -6.13
CA LEU A 16 -11.60 10.77 -7.00
C LEU A 16 -11.12 9.40 -7.49
N THR A 17 -10.41 9.36 -8.61
CA THR A 17 -9.89 8.11 -9.16
C THR A 17 -8.96 7.39 -8.18
N CYS A 18 -8.15 8.12 -7.40
CA CYS A 18 -7.30 7.55 -6.34
C CYS A 18 -8.09 6.93 -5.18
N GLU A 19 -9.38 7.27 -5.02
CA GLU A 19 -10.27 6.71 -4.00
C GLU A 19 -11.05 5.48 -4.49
N ARG A 20 -10.78 4.96 -5.71
CA ARG A 20 -11.51 3.81 -6.26
C ARG A 20 -10.94 2.48 -5.75
N TYR A 21 -11.82 1.51 -5.51
CA TYR A 21 -11.44 0.19 -5.01
C TYR A 21 -10.37 -0.50 -5.85
N PHE A 22 -10.44 -0.41 -7.18
CA PHE A 22 -9.48 -1.08 -8.04
C PHE A 22 -8.05 -0.53 -7.91
N ILE A 23 -7.87 0.76 -7.58
CA ILE A 23 -6.55 1.32 -7.23
C ILE A 23 -6.03 0.66 -5.94
N PHE A 24 -6.88 0.55 -4.93
CA PHE A 24 -6.50 -0.14 -3.67
C PHE A 24 -6.18 -1.61 -3.89
N GLU A 25 -6.86 -2.29 -4.82
CA GLU A 25 -6.56 -3.69 -5.18
C GLU A 25 -5.18 -3.83 -5.84
N LEU A 26 -4.82 -2.93 -6.73
CA LEU A 26 -3.47 -2.90 -7.33
C LEU A 26 -2.40 -2.62 -6.28
N LEU A 27 -2.65 -1.64 -5.39
CA LEU A 27 -1.71 -1.26 -4.35
C LEU A 27 -1.54 -2.34 -3.27
N ILE A 28 -2.63 -3.00 -2.85
CA ILE A 28 -2.54 -4.08 -1.85
C ILE A 28 -1.88 -5.34 -2.44
N PHE A 29 -2.04 -5.60 -3.74
CA PHE A 29 -1.30 -6.63 -4.44
C PHE A 29 0.21 -6.37 -4.41
N ALA A 30 0.62 -5.14 -4.73
CA ALA A 30 1.99 -4.68 -4.59
C ALA A 30 2.49 -4.76 -3.14
N GLY A 31 1.63 -4.40 -2.16
CA GLY A 31 1.94 -4.51 -0.73
C GLY A 31 2.25 -5.93 -0.29
N GLY A 32 1.52 -6.93 -0.81
CA GLY A 32 1.81 -8.35 -0.59
C GLY A 32 3.16 -8.78 -1.18
N MET A 33 3.47 -8.32 -2.39
CA MET A 33 4.77 -8.54 -3.03
C MET A 33 5.90 -7.91 -2.22
N LEU A 34 5.82 -6.64 -1.84
CA LEU A 34 6.86 -5.94 -1.09
C LEU A 34 7.11 -6.57 0.28
N GLY A 35 6.04 -6.99 0.99
CA GLY A 35 6.17 -7.70 2.26
C GLY A 35 6.93 -9.02 2.10
N ALA A 36 6.60 -9.80 1.08
CA ALA A 36 7.30 -11.04 0.76
C ALA A 36 8.77 -10.80 0.33
N TYR A 37 9.02 -9.76 -0.47
CA TYR A 37 10.37 -9.39 -0.91
C TYR A 37 11.29 -9.06 0.25
N THR A 38 10.86 -8.16 1.14
CA THR A 38 11.70 -7.72 2.25
C THR A 38 11.96 -8.84 3.25
N TYR A 39 10.98 -9.69 3.49
CA TYR A 39 11.14 -10.82 4.40
C TYR A 39 12.05 -11.92 3.82
N ASN A 40 11.81 -12.33 2.57
CA ASN A 40 12.55 -13.45 1.96
C ASN A 40 13.98 -13.09 1.54
N LEU A 41 14.20 -11.88 1.02
CA LEU A 41 15.42 -11.52 0.31
C LEU A 41 16.22 -10.40 0.98
N ARG A 42 15.67 -9.73 1.98
CA ARG A 42 16.28 -8.54 2.58
C ARG A 42 16.32 -8.61 4.11
N GLY A 43 16.70 -9.80 4.66
CA GLY A 43 17.05 -9.94 6.07
C GLY A 43 15.88 -10.12 7.05
N GLY A 44 14.73 -10.64 6.61
CA GLY A 44 13.65 -11.07 7.52
C GLY A 44 12.85 -9.94 8.18
N VAL A 45 12.86 -8.73 7.62
CA VAL A 45 12.10 -7.58 8.14
C VAL A 45 10.87 -7.35 7.28
N PHE A 46 9.73 -7.09 7.91
CA PHE A 46 8.50 -6.73 7.20
C PHE A 46 8.48 -5.23 6.89
N CYS A 47 8.36 -4.85 5.62
CA CYS A 47 8.22 -3.43 5.25
C CYS A 47 6.89 -2.80 5.65
N ASN A 48 5.86 -3.62 5.87
CA ASN A 48 4.47 -3.21 6.04
C ASN A 48 3.82 -3.69 7.34
N ALA A 49 4.54 -4.45 8.18
CA ALA A 49 4.00 -5.01 9.42
C ALA A 49 4.86 -4.60 10.63
N GLN A 50 4.79 -3.33 11.03
CA GLN A 50 5.64 -2.79 12.10
C GLN A 50 5.39 -3.46 13.45
N THR A 51 4.17 -3.93 13.72
CA THR A 51 3.90 -4.74 14.92
C THR A 51 4.76 -6.00 14.94
N ALA A 52 4.91 -6.69 13.81
CA ALA A 52 5.79 -7.86 13.71
C ALA A 52 7.26 -7.49 13.95
N ASN A 53 7.73 -6.37 13.38
CA ASN A 53 9.10 -5.89 13.58
C ASN A 53 9.37 -5.55 15.06
N VAL A 54 8.41 -4.94 15.77
CA VAL A 54 8.51 -4.69 17.22
C VAL A 54 8.56 -6.00 18.01
N VAL A 55 7.77 -7.01 17.65
CA VAL A 55 7.82 -8.33 18.28
C VAL A 55 9.18 -8.99 18.04
N LEU A 56 9.69 -8.98 16.81
CA LEU A 56 11.02 -9.51 16.48
C LEU A 56 12.12 -8.82 17.30
N MET A 57 12.06 -7.48 17.41
CA MET A 57 12.95 -6.70 18.24
C MET A 57 12.90 -7.15 19.72
N SER A 58 11.70 -7.34 20.28
CA SER A 58 11.52 -7.74 21.68
C SER A 58 12.02 -9.16 21.94
N LEU A 59 11.88 -10.07 20.98
CA LEU A 59 12.42 -11.43 21.05
C LEU A 59 13.97 -11.43 21.14
N GLU A 60 14.62 -10.62 20.33
CA GLU A 60 16.09 -10.51 20.39
C GLU A 60 16.56 -9.88 21.71
N PHE A 61 15.87 -8.87 22.21
CA PHE A 61 16.17 -8.29 23.53
C PHE A 61 15.97 -9.30 24.68
N GLY A 62 14.90 -10.12 24.60
CA GLY A 62 14.63 -11.18 25.58
C GLY A 62 15.70 -12.28 25.60
N LYS A 63 16.42 -12.49 24.48
CA LYS A 63 17.57 -13.42 24.37
C LYS A 63 18.89 -12.77 24.83
N GLY A 64 18.91 -11.47 25.14
CA GLY A 64 20.13 -10.71 25.44
C GLY A 64 20.88 -10.20 24.19
N GLU A 65 20.33 -10.41 23.00
CA GLU A 65 20.93 -10.01 21.70
C GLU A 65 20.58 -8.55 21.36
N PHE A 66 20.95 -7.62 22.24
CA PHE A 66 20.57 -6.19 22.14
C PHE A 66 21.00 -5.56 20.82
N ARG A 67 22.17 -5.92 20.31
CA ARG A 67 22.70 -5.37 19.06
C ARG A 67 21.86 -5.79 17.87
N HIS A 68 21.42 -7.03 17.86
CA HIS A 68 20.54 -7.57 16.82
C HIS A 68 19.11 -7.01 16.95
N GLY A 69 18.62 -6.85 18.18
CA GLY A 69 17.34 -6.20 18.43
C GLY A 69 17.29 -4.76 17.93
N LEU A 70 18.36 -3.97 18.12
CA LEU A 70 18.45 -2.59 17.61
C LEU A 70 18.42 -2.51 16.07
N TYR A 71 18.77 -3.58 15.36
CA TYR A 71 18.64 -3.65 13.90
C TYR A 71 17.21 -3.38 13.43
N TYR A 72 16.19 -3.88 14.15
CA TYR A 72 14.79 -3.67 13.81
C TYR A 72 14.30 -2.23 14.04
N LEU A 73 14.98 -1.46 14.89
CA LEU A 73 14.61 -0.07 15.14
C LEU A 73 14.79 0.81 13.89
N ILE A 74 15.78 0.51 13.06
CA ILE A 74 16.11 1.30 11.86
C ILE A 74 14.95 1.29 10.84
N PRO A 75 14.42 0.13 10.36
CA PRO A 75 13.28 0.11 9.48
C PRO A 75 12.00 0.67 10.13
N ILE A 76 11.81 0.52 11.45
CA ILE A 76 10.68 1.13 12.17
C ILE A 76 10.76 2.66 12.13
N THR A 77 11.94 3.24 12.37
CA THR A 77 12.13 4.70 12.28
C THR A 77 11.98 5.20 10.84
N ALA A 78 12.45 4.44 9.84
CA ALA A 78 12.24 4.78 8.44
C ALA A 78 10.73 4.82 8.07
N TYR A 79 9.96 3.86 8.60
CA TYR A 79 8.50 3.85 8.45
C TYR A 79 7.86 5.10 9.08
N LEU A 80 8.26 5.47 10.30
CA LEU A 80 7.81 6.70 10.97
C LEU A 80 8.12 7.94 10.12
N MET A 81 9.34 8.04 9.59
CA MET A 81 9.74 9.16 8.74
C MET A 81 8.93 9.23 7.44
N GLY A 82 8.59 8.09 6.84
CA GLY A 82 7.70 8.03 5.69
C GLY A 82 6.31 8.61 5.98
N ALA A 83 5.75 8.31 7.15
CA ALA A 83 4.47 8.88 7.59
C ALA A 83 4.59 10.41 7.77
N VAL A 84 5.65 10.90 8.41
CA VAL A 84 5.88 12.34 8.59
C VAL A 84 6.01 13.06 7.25
N VAL A 85 6.80 12.52 6.32
CA VAL A 85 7.02 13.14 5.01
C VAL A 85 5.72 13.18 4.20
N SER A 86 4.92 12.11 4.23
CA SER A 86 3.64 12.06 3.52
C SER A 86 2.55 12.98 4.10
N GLU A 87 2.69 13.48 5.31
CA GLU A 87 1.81 14.53 5.85
C GLU A 87 2.26 15.95 5.42
N VAL A 88 3.57 16.17 5.32
CA VAL A 88 4.12 17.51 5.05
C VAL A 88 4.16 17.81 3.54
N LEU A 89 4.56 16.83 2.72
CA LEU A 89 4.86 17.04 1.30
C LEU A 89 3.63 17.37 0.43
N PRO A 90 2.43 16.79 0.66
CA PRO A 90 1.26 17.08 -0.16
C PRO A 90 0.90 18.55 -0.27
N SER A 91 1.06 19.32 0.81
CA SER A 91 0.79 20.76 0.82
C SER A 91 1.71 21.57 -0.09
N LYS A 92 2.96 21.11 -0.26
CA LYS A 92 3.98 21.73 -1.11
C LYS A 92 3.76 21.33 -2.58
N VAL A 93 3.55 20.04 -2.84
CA VAL A 93 3.34 19.48 -4.19
C VAL A 93 2.07 20.03 -4.85
N ARG A 94 1.01 20.26 -4.08
CA ARG A 94 -0.24 20.84 -4.58
C ARG A 94 -0.05 22.20 -5.28
N LYS A 95 0.95 22.96 -4.88
CA LYS A 95 1.29 24.25 -5.50
C LYS A 95 1.78 24.12 -6.94
N LEU A 96 2.25 22.95 -7.35
CA LEU A 96 2.74 22.68 -8.72
C LEU A 96 1.60 22.60 -9.74
N ARG A 97 0.35 22.26 -9.32
CA ARG A 97 -0.88 22.23 -10.14
C ARG A 97 -0.77 21.40 -11.44
N PHE A 98 0.11 20.41 -11.47
CA PHE A 98 0.29 19.55 -12.65
C PHE A 98 -0.29 18.15 -12.44
N LEU A 99 0.05 17.51 -11.32
CA LEU A 99 -0.50 16.24 -10.89
C LEU A 99 -0.81 16.29 -9.39
N ARG A 100 -1.65 15.40 -8.90
CA ARG A 100 -1.88 15.26 -7.46
C ARG A 100 -0.73 14.55 -6.77
N TRP A 101 -0.68 14.70 -5.44
CA TRP A 101 0.33 14.08 -4.60
C TRP A 101 0.38 12.54 -4.75
N ASP A 102 -0.78 11.89 -4.78
CA ASP A 102 -0.92 10.44 -4.93
C ASP A 102 -0.28 9.94 -6.24
N THR A 103 -0.45 10.68 -7.31
CA THR A 103 0.18 10.38 -8.61
C THR A 103 1.69 10.62 -8.60
N TYR A 104 2.16 11.70 -7.98
CA TYR A 104 3.61 11.94 -7.81
C TYR A 104 4.26 10.88 -6.93
N LEU A 105 3.59 10.45 -5.86
CA LEU A 105 4.10 9.38 -5.01
C LEU A 105 4.31 8.08 -5.79
N LEU A 106 3.33 7.66 -6.59
CA LEU A 106 3.48 6.46 -7.42
C LEU A 106 4.61 6.59 -8.44
N ALA A 107 4.78 7.76 -9.07
CA ALA A 107 5.91 7.99 -9.95
C ALA A 107 7.25 7.83 -9.21
N PHE A 108 7.35 8.39 -8.01
CA PHE A 108 8.54 8.25 -7.16
C PHE A 108 8.78 6.79 -6.75
N GLU A 109 7.75 6.07 -6.33
CA GLU A 109 7.83 4.65 -5.97
C GLU A 109 8.30 3.80 -7.16
N ILE A 110 7.77 4.03 -8.37
CA ILE A 110 8.19 3.34 -9.59
C ILE A 110 9.70 3.52 -9.83
N VAL A 111 10.19 4.77 -9.78
CA VAL A 111 11.62 5.06 -9.98
C VAL A 111 12.47 4.36 -8.94
N VAL A 112 12.09 4.45 -7.65
CA VAL A 112 12.87 3.83 -6.57
C VAL A 112 12.85 2.31 -6.70
N ILE A 113 11.70 1.67 -6.91
CA ILE A 113 11.59 0.22 -7.08
C ILE A 113 12.39 -0.27 -8.30
N PHE A 114 12.37 0.49 -9.39
CA PHE A 114 13.19 0.19 -10.58
C PHE A 114 14.68 0.17 -10.24
N VAL A 115 15.18 1.20 -9.53
CA VAL A 115 16.58 1.29 -9.08
C VAL A 115 16.93 0.17 -8.11
N LEU A 116 16.05 -0.17 -7.16
CA LEU A 116 16.29 -1.23 -6.18
C LEU A 116 16.46 -2.62 -6.82
N GLY A 117 15.89 -2.86 -7.99
CA GLY A 117 16.08 -4.11 -8.74
C GLY A 117 17.50 -4.32 -9.28
N PHE A 118 18.36 -3.30 -9.26
CA PHE A 118 19.80 -3.43 -9.58
C PHE A 118 20.67 -3.63 -8.34
N VAL A 119 20.13 -3.48 -7.13
CA VAL A 119 20.89 -3.62 -5.88
C VAL A 119 21.06 -5.11 -5.55
N PRO A 120 22.30 -5.63 -5.50
CA PRO A 120 22.54 -7.06 -5.28
C PRO A 120 22.04 -7.54 -3.91
N LEU A 121 21.86 -8.88 -3.79
CA LEU A 121 21.46 -9.53 -2.55
C LEU A 121 22.67 -9.70 -1.60
N ASP A 122 23.45 -8.66 -1.42
CA ASP A 122 24.57 -8.62 -0.50
C ASP A 122 24.12 -8.13 0.88
N ILE A 123 24.70 -8.69 1.93
CA ILE A 123 24.38 -8.36 3.32
C ILE A 123 24.56 -6.86 3.63
N HIS A 124 25.52 -6.22 2.98
CA HIS A 124 25.82 -4.79 3.17
C HIS A 124 24.71 -3.87 2.68
N PHE A 125 23.93 -4.31 1.69
CA PHE A 125 22.83 -3.54 1.12
C PHE A 125 21.45 -3.90 1.68
N GLN A 126 21.32 -5.03 2.38
CA GLN A 126 20.02 -5.50 2.88
C GLN A 126 19.30 -4.44 3.72
N GLN A 127 20.00 -3.86 4.69
CA GLN A 127 19.42 -2.87 5.59
C GLN A 127 19.01 -1.57 4.84
N ALA A 128 19.85 -1.10 3.91
CA ALA A 128 19.52 0.08 3.12
C ALA A 128 18.26 -0.12 2.28
N VAL A 129 18.12 -1.28 1.62
CA VAL A 129 16.93 -1.62 0.85
C VAL A 129 15.70 -1.74 1.74
N GLN A 130 15.81 -2.38 2.93
CA GLN A 130 14.72 -2.44 3.91
C GLN A 130 14.25 -1.04 4.33
N VAL A 131 15.19 -0.16 4.68
CA VAL A 131 14.91 1.23 5.08
C VAL A 131 14.11 1.97 4.00
N ILE A 132 14.57 1.88 2.75
CA ILE A 132 13.92 2.54 1.62
C ILE A 132 12.50 1.97 1.42
N ILE A 133 12.33 0.66 1.41
CA ILE A 133 11.01 0.06 1.18
C ILE A 133 10.06 0.33 2.36
N ASN A 134 10.53 0.30 3.61
CA ASN A 134 9.72 0.67 4.79
C ASN A 134 9.25 2.13 4.71
N PHE A 135 10.13 3.03 4.29
CA PHE A 135 9.79 4.44 4.07
C PHE A 135 8.70 4.60 2.99
N LEU A 136 8.86 3.95 1.83
CA LEU A 136 7.86 3.98 0.75
C LEU A 136 6.52 3.37 1.19
N ALA A 137 6.53 2.20 1.81
CA ALA A 137 5.32 1.53 2.27
C ALA A 137 4.52 2.40 3.27
N SER A 138 5.21 3.15 4.12
CA SER A 138 4.59 4.12 5.02
C SER A 138 3.97 5.30 4.27
N MET A 139 4.69 5.87 3.31
CA MET A 139 4.16 6.96 2.47
C MET A 139 2.92 6.53 1.70
N GLN A 140 2.95 5.34 1.10
CA GLN A 140 1.80 4.78 0.38
C GLN A 140 0.61 4.58 1.30
N TYR A 141 0.80 3.93 2.46
CA TYR A 141 -0.27 3.70 3.42
C TYR A 141 -0.91 5.00 3.93
N ASN A 142 -0.08 6.00 4.23
CA ASN A 142 -0.55 7.29 4.73
C ASN A 142 -1.21 8.16 3.64
N THR A 143 -0.90 7.91 2.37
CA THR A 143 -1.51 8.63 1.24
C THR A 143 -2.83 8.00 0.81
N PHE A 144 -2.95 6.67 0.78
CA PHE A 144 -4.16 5.94 0.34
C PHE A 144 -4.91 5.39 1.54
N ARG A 145 -5.80 6.22 2.15
CA ARG A 145 -6.44 5.92 3.45
C ARG A 145 -7.81 5.27 3.34
N GLN A 146 -8.56 5.55 2.29
CA GLN A 146 -9.91 5.01 2.12
C GLN A 146 -10.32 4.85 0.66
N ALA A 147 -11.06 3.79 0.37
CA ALA A 147 -11.66 3.52 -0.92
C ALA A 147 -13.17 3.72 -0.85
N GLU A 148 -13.71 4.62 -1.68
CA GLU A 148 -15.15 4.91 -1.78
C GLU A 148 -15.83 5.10 -0.41
N GLY A 149 -15.17 5.87 0.46
CA GLY A 149 -15.67 6.19 1.81
C GLY A 149 -15.48 5.09 2.85
N VAL A 150 -14.81 3.97 2.51
CA VAL A 150 -14.48 2.89 3.44
C VAL A 150 -13.00 2.96 3.79
N PRO A 151 -12.61 3.08 5.08
CA PRO A 151 -11.22 3.04 5.50
C PRO A 151 -10.55 1.73 5.07
N MET A 152 -9.47 1.82 4.29
CA MET A 152 -8.73 0.68 3.76
C MET A 152 -7.23 0.88 3.91
N ALA A 153 -6.53 -0.24 4.09
CA ALA A 153 -5.08 -0.28 4.07
C ALA A 153 -4.60 -0.84 2.72
N THR A 154 -3.52 -0.29 2.18
CA THR A 154 -2.91 -0.75 0.93
C THR A 154 -1.69 -1.65 1.15
N THR A 155 -1.16 -1.69 2.38
CA THR A 155 0.12 -2.34 2.69
C THR A 155 0.02 -3.49 3.68
N PHE A 156 -1.11 -3.67 4.39
CA PHE A 156 -1.29 -4.75 5.36
C PHE A 156 -2.76 -5.20 5.48
N VAL A 157 -2.99 -6.41 6.04
CA VAL A 157 -4.30 -7.08 6.00
C VAL A 157 -5.06 -7.09 7.32
N THR A 158 -4.44 -6.77 8.47
CA THR A 158 -5.06 -6.86 9.80
C THR A 158 -6.38 -6.09 9.88
N ASN A 159 -6.44 -4.87 9.30
CA ASN A 159 -7.66 -4.10 9.25
C ASN A 159 -8.73 -4.78 8.38
N HIS A 160 -8.35 -5.39 7.25
CA HIS A 160 -9.30 -6.09 6.38
C HIS A 160 -9.89 -7.32 7.07
N ILE A 161 -9.09 -8.09 7.82
CA ILE A 161 -9.58 -9.24 8.61
C ILE A 161 -10.58 -8.76 9.66
N ARG A 162 -10.27 -7.71 10.41
CA ARG A 162 -11.18 -7.12 11.40
C ARG A 162 -12.49 -6.64 10.76
N GLN A 163 -12.42 -5.91 9.66
CA GLN A 163 -13.59 -5.40 8.95
C GLN A 163 -14.44 -6.53 8.35
N THR A 164 -13.82 -7.61 7.88
CA THR A 164 -14.53 -8.80 7.42
C THR A 164 -15.44 -9.35 8.52
N GLY A 165 -14.90 -9.50 9.74
CA GLY A 165 -15.70 -9.98 10.88
C GLY A 165 -16.86 -9.06 11.22
N ILE A 166 -16.65 -7.74 11.27
CA ILE A 166 -17.69 -6.75 11.55
C ILE A 166 -18.82 -6.83 10.51
N TRP A 167 -18.48 -6.77 9.21
CA TRP A 167 -19.46 -6.76 8.14
C TRP A 167 -20.16 -8.11 7.94
N LEU A 168 -19.49 -9.23 8.29
CA LEU A 168 -20.10 -10.55 8.29
C LEU A 168 -21.23 -10.63 9.33
N VAL A 169 -20.96 -10.18 10.57
CA VAL A 169 -21.98 -10.18 11.64
C VAL A 169 -23.17 -9.29 11.27
N GLU A 170 -22.90 -8.11 10.71
CA GLU A 170 -23.94 -7.18 10.26
C GLU A 170 -24.81 -7.81 9.16
N TYR A 171 -24.20 -8.45 8.18
CA TYR A 171 -24.90 -9.18 7.12
C TYR A 171 -25.76 -10.32 7.67
N LEU A 172 -25.21 -11.14 8.58
CA LEU A 172 -25.95 -12.28 9.14
C LEU A 172 -27.13 -11.84 10.02
N LYS A 173 -26.98 -10.74 10.78
CA LYS A 173 -28.04 -10.22 11.66
C LYS A 173 -29.16 -9.52 10.89
N LYS A 174 -28.81 -8.65 9.96
CA LYS A 174 -29.78 -7.76 9.28
C LYS A 174 -30.13 -8.20 7.86
N ARG A 175 -29.44 -9.22 7.32
CA ARG A 175 -29.55 -9.63 5.92
C ARG A 175 -29.33 -8.49 4.92
N ASP A 176 -28.58 -7.47 5.36
CA ASP A 176 -28.25 -6.31 4.52
C ASP A 176 -27.25 -6.68 3.45
N THR A 177 -27.67 -6.62 2.19
CA THR A 177 -26.83 -6.92 1.02
C THR A 177 -25.66 -5.94 0.87
N ALA A 178 -25.77 -4.71 1.39
CA ALA A 178 -24.68 -3.75 1.38
C ALA A 178 -23.58 -4.17 2.35
N ALA A 179 -23.94 -4.66 3.54
CA ALA A 179 -22.99 -5.23 4.50
C ALA A 179 -22.29 -6.48 3.92
N GLY A 180 -23.05 -7.35 3.23
CA GLY A 180 -22.49 -8.51 2.53
C GLY A 180 -21.45 -8.11 1.47
N ARG A 181 -21.74 -7.08 0.66
CA ARG A 181 -20.78 -6.56 -0.34
C ARG A 181 -19.51 -5.99 0.31
N ARG A 182 -19.64 -5.27 1.43
CA ARG A 182 -18.48 -4.75 2.18
C ARG A 182 -17.64 -5.88 2.76
N CYS A 183 -18.26 -6.90 3.35
CA CYS A 183 -17.58 -8.10 3.83
C CYS A 183 -16.76 -8.75 2.70
N PHE A 184 -17.37 -9.01 1.56
CA PHE A 184 -16.70 -9.61 0.41
C PHE A 184 -15.54 -8.76 -0.12
N ARG A 185 -15.67 -7.44 -0.15
CA ARG A 185 -14.57 -6.53 -0.55
C ARG A 185 -13.34 -6.68 0.36
N HIS A 186 -13.54 -6.76 1.67
CA HIS A 186 -12.40 -6.95 2.59
C HIS A 186 -11.77 -8.33 2.46
N ILE A 187 -12.56 -9.40 2.28
CA ILE A 187 -12.03 -10.75 1.98
C ILE A 187 -11.19 -10.72 0.71
N ARG A 188 -11.69 -10.06 -0.34
CA ARG A 188 -10.98 -9.93 -1.63
C ARG A 188 -9.65 -9.19 -1.46
N MET A 189 -9.56 -8.15 -0.64
CA MET A 189 -8.29 -7.47 -0.34
C MET A 189 -7.29 -8.42 0.31
N VAL A 190 -7.70 -9.24 1.28
CA VAL A 190 -6.83 -10.24 1.90
C VAL A 190 -6.33 -11.26 0.86
N ALA A 191 -7.23 -11.76 0.01
CA ALA A 191 -6.88 -12.73 -1.04
C ALA A 191 -5.92 -12.14 -2.07
N ILE A 192 -6.09 -10.88 -2.47
CA ILE A 192 -5.20 -10.18 -3.42
C ILE A 192 -3.82 -9.96 -2.81
N PHE A 193 -3.73 -9.53 -1.54
CA PHE A 193 -2.45 -9.41 -0.83
C PHE A 193 -1.72 -10.75 -0.78
N PHE A 194 -2.42 -11.81 -0.42
CA PHE A 194 -1.87 -13.17 -0.34
C PHE A 194 -1.36 -13.65 -1.71
N ALA A 195 -2.12 -13.42 -2.77
CA ALA A 195 -1.71 -13.75 -4.15
C ALA A 195 -0.42 -13.01 -4.55
N GLY A 196 -0.29 -11.72 -4.21
CA GLY A 196 0.92 -10.95 -4.45
C GLY A 196 2.16 -11.57 -3.77
N GLY A 197 2.01 -11.95 -2.49
CA GLY A 197 3.06 -12.63 -1.74
C GLY A 197 3.48 -13.97 -2.33
N ILE A 198 2.50 -14.80 -2.74
CA ILE A 198 2.76 -16.10 -3.40
C ILE A 198 3.52 -15.90 -4.70
N ILE A 199 3.04 -15.03 -5.58
CA ILE A 199 3.63 -14.83 -6.91
C ILE A 199 5.08 -14.37 -6.78
N LEU A 200 5.35 -13.39 -5.91
CA LEU A 200 6.70 -12.92 -5.70
C LEU A 200 7.59 -14.02 -5.13
N THR A 201 7.15 -14.71 -4.08
CA THR A 201 7.93 -15.79 -3.43
C THR A 201 8.26 -16.92 -4.39
N ALA A 202 7.30 -17.34 -5.23
CA ALA A 202 7.51 -18.39 -6.21
C ALA A 202 8.57 -18.04 -7.26
N LEU A 203 8.75 -16.75 -7.56
CA LEU A 203 9.71 -16.29 -8.55
C LEU A 203 11.04 -15.80 -7.97
N CYS A 204 11.17 -15.72 -6.62
CA CYS A 204 12.40 -15.30 -5.95
C CYS A 204 13.62 -16.11 -6.35
N GLY A 205 13.47 -17.43 -6.46
CA GLY A 205 14.59 -18.34 -6.81
C GLY A 205 15.05 -18.22 -8.27
N ILE A 206 14.23 -17.65 -9.15
CA ILE A 206 14.54 -17.50 -10.58
C ILE A 206 15.04 -16.08 -10.89
N LEU A 207 14.39 -15.06 -10.33
CA LEU A 207 14.65 -13.66 -10.65
C LEU A 207 15.61 -12.97 -9.66
N HIS A 208 15.91 -13.61 -8.54
CA HIS A 208 16.76 -13.07 -7.48
C HIS A 208 16.34 -11.65 -7.06
N GLU A 209 17.29 -10.69 -6.98
CA GLU A 209 17.00 -9.28 -6.65
C GLU A 209 15.99 -8.62 -7.60
N LYS A 210 16.00 -9.01 -8.88
CA LYS A 210 15.14 -8.43 -9.93
C LYS A 210 13.66 -8.79 -9.79
N VAL A 211 13.33 -9.76 -8.91
CA VAL A 211 11.93 -10.11 -8.62
C VAL A 211 11.11 -8.91 -8.14
N ILE A 212 11.75 -7.90 -7.53
CA ILE A 212 11.08 -6.67 -7.10
C ILE A 212 10.44 -5.91 -8.27
N TRP A 213 10.94 -6.07 -9.51
CA TRP A 213 10.34 -5.43 -10.69
C TRP A 213 8.93 -5.90 -11.00
N LEU A 214 8.49 -7.03 -10.47
CA LEU A 214 7.08 -7.43 -10.57
C LEU A 214 6.13 -6.41 -9.91
N VAL A 215 6.60 -5.69 -8.89
CA VAL A 215 5.86 -4.62 -8.21
C VAL A 215 5.61 -3.43 -9.16
N LEU A 216 6.47 -3.24 -10.16
CA LEU A 216 6.29 -2.16 -11.14
C LEU A 216 5.00 -2.31 -11.93
N LEU A 217 4.53 -3.54 -12.20
CA LEU A 217 3.32 -3.77 -12.98
C LEU A 217 2.08 -3.10 -12.34
N PRO A 218 1.66 -3.41 -11.11
CA PRO A 218 0.53 -2.76 -10.47
C PRO A 218 0.77 -1.26 -10.23
N PHE A 219 2.00 -0.83 -9.96
CA PHE A 219 2.33 0.59 -9.75
C PHE A 219 2.21 1.40 -11.05
N VAL A 220 2.75 0.91 -12.17
CA VAL A 220 2.66 1.57 -13.48
C VAL A 220 1.20 1.64 -13.95
N ILE A 221 0.43 0.57 -13.78
CA ILE A 221 -1.01 0.59 -14.11
C ILE A 221 -1.72 1.67 -13.29
N SER A 222 -1.51 1.70 -11.98
CA SER A 222 -2.11 2.70 -11.09
C SER A 222 -1.69 4.12 -11.47
N PHE A 223 -0.40 4.33 -11.71
CA PHE A 223 0.15 5.62 -12.13
C PHE A 223 -0.48 6.11 -13.45
N CYS A 224 -0.54 5.27 -14.46
CA CYS A 224 -1.12 5.64 -15.76
C CYS A 224 -2.60 6.04 -15.63
N ILE A 225 -3.36 5.33 -14.79
CA ILE A 225 -4.78 5.63 -14.55
C ILE A 225 -4.93 6.95 -13.81
N LEU A 226 -4.14 7.18 -12.74
CA LEU A 226 -4.20 8.42 -11.96
C LEU A 226 -3.69 9.62 -12.76
N ALA A 227 -2.57 9.48 -13.47
CA ALA A 227 -2.04 10.55 -14.32
C ALA A 227 -3.03 10.94 -15.42
N ARG A 228 -3.71 9.96 -16.04
CA ARG A 228 -4.76 10.25 -17.02
C ARG A 228 -5.96 10.97 -16.40
N ALA A 229 -6.35 10.60 -15.17
CA ALA A 229 -7.43 11.28 -14.46
C ALA A 229 -7.04 12.74 -14.15
N ASP A 230 -5.87 12.96 -13.56
CA ASP A 230 -5.35 14.28 -13.22
C ASP A 230 -5.22 15.20 -14.43
N LEU A 231 -4.78 14.68 -15.59
CA LEU A 231 -4.56 15.48 -16.80
C LEU A 231 -5.84 15.70 -17.62
N LYS A 232 -6.92 14.94 -17.38
CA LYS A 232 -8.13 15.00 -18.21
C LYS A 232 -9.40 15.22 -17.37
N SER A 233 -9.87 14.15 -16.69
CA SER A 233 -11.20 14.12 -16.06
C SER A 233 -11.25 14.85 -14.72
N GLU A 234 -10.15 14.97 -14.02
CA GLU A 234 -10.05 15.56 -12.68
C GLU A 234 -9.12 16.79 -12.62
N HIS A 235 -8.75 17.35 -13.79
CA HIS A 235 -7.83 18.50 -13.86
C HIS A 235 -8.30 19.70 -13.04
N GLU A 236 -9.60 20.01 -13.04
CA GLU A 236 -10.17 21.09 -12.25
C GLU A 236 -10.22 20.77 -10.74
N MET A 237 -10.02 19.49 -10.38
CA MET A 237 -10.07 18.98 -9.01
C MET A 237 -8.69 18.69 -8.41
N LEU A 238 -7.59 19.13 -9.00
CA LEU A 238 -6.23 18.88 -8.52
C LEU A 238 -5.97 19.40 -7.09
N GLU A 239 -6.70 20.44 -6.68
CA GLU A 239 -6.62 21.00 -5.32
C GLU A 239 -7.49 20.23 -4.31
N ARG A 240 -8.42 19.40 -4.77
CA ARG A 240 -9.29 18.62 -3.90
C ARG A 240 -8.50 17.56 -3.16
N LYS A 241 -8.60 17.60 -1.83
CA LYS A 241 -8.01 16.54 -0.99
C LYS A 241 -8.82 15.26 -1.12
N PRO A 242 -8.18 14.10 -1.29
CA PRO A 242 -8.84 12.81 -1.11
C PRO A 242 -9.45 12.71 0.28
N ARG A 243 -10.53 11.96 0.40
CA ARG A 243 -11.20 11.78 1.69
C ARG A 243 -10.33 10.99 2.65
N GLY A 244 -10.39 11.33 3.94
CA GLY A 244 -9.57 10.72 4.98
C GLY A 244 -8.26 11.48 5.29
N HIS A 245 -8.05 12.61 4.62
CA HIS A 245 -6.92 13.52 4.86
C HIS A 245 -7.36 14.82 5.54
#